data_70c49c987452e5d80f5dec5c1a64f598
#
_entry.id   70c49c987452e5d80f5dec5c1a64f598
#
_cell.length_a   1.000
_cell.length_b   1.000
_cell.length_c   1.000
_cell.angle_alpha   90.00
_cell.angle_beta   90.00
_cell.angle_gamma   90.00
#
_symmetry.space_group_name_H-M   'P 1'
#
loop_
_entity.id
_entity.type
_entity.pdbx_description
1 polymer ?
#
loop_
_entity_poly.entity_id
_entity_poly.type
_entity_poly.pdbx_seq_one_letter_code
_entity_poly.pdbx_strand_id
1 'polypeptide(L)'
;MSLFDNPFNDPKYQAGEPPRPESQAAHVIISPDTRREDRIPPGQSRTRRWPVLDASGPPRIALENWRLELTGLVEEPLSFTLAELKSLPQVQVFSDFHCVTKWSRLGNLWTGVATRELASRCRARPEARFVLAHAYDNGWTTNLPLDAFLAEDALLAWEHDGVPLSIEHGGPVRLIVPRRYAWKSAKWIRAIEFLREDKAGYWEDGGYHLNGDPWREQRFRRDE
;
A
#
# COMPACT_ATOMS: atom_id res chain seq x y z
N MET A 1 22.55 11.10 15.49
CA MET A 1 22.43 10.74 14.06
C MET A 1 21.22 11.48 13.54
N SER A 2 21.40 12.38 12.58
CA SER A 2 20.32 13.24 12.06
C SER A 2 19.22 12.40 11.44
N LEU A 3 17.95 12.78 11.63
CA LEU A 3 16.77 12.19 10.97
C LEU A 3 16.83 12.34 9.42
N PHE A 4 17.80 13.11 8.92
CA PHE A 4 17.93 13.55 7.52
C PHE A 4 19.29 13.20 6.93
N ASP A 5 19.83 12.00 7.23
CA ASP A 5 21.04 11.55 6.53
C ASP A 5 20.77 11.46 5.03
N ASN A 6 21.68 12.04 4.24
CA ASN A 6 21.58 12.06 2.79
C ASN A 6 21.66 10.61 2.23
N PRO A 7 20.57 10.08 1.65
CA PRO A 7 20.51 8.70 1.17
C PRO A 7 21.30 8.47 -0.13
N PHE A 8 21.86 9.52 -0.75
CA PHE A 8 22.58 9.43 -2.02
C PHE A 8 23.83 8.53 -1.98
N ASN A 9 24.36 8.26 -0.78
CA ASN A 9 25.55 7.40 -0.62
C ASN A 9 25.21 5.91 -0.49
N ASP A 10 23.92 5.53 -0.44
CA ASP A 10 23.49 4.16 -0.42
C ASP A 10 23.07 3.73 -1.85
N PRO A 11 23.81 2.81 -2.50
CA PRO A 11 23.49 2.37 -3.86
C PRO A 11 22.05 1.90 -4.04
N LYS A 12 21.44 1.35 -3.00
CA LYS A 12 20.03 0.92 -2.97
C LYS A 12 19.03 2.05 -3.26
N TYR A 13 19.41 3.30 -2.97
CA TYR A 13 18.55 4.47 -3.11
C TYR A 13 19.01 5.44 -4.18
N GLN A 14 20.01 5.06 -4.99
CA GLN A 14 20.41 5.85 -6.15
C GLN A 14 19.31 5.81 -7.19
N ALA A 15 18.99 6.95 -7.79
CA ALA A 15 18.00 7.06 -8.82
C ALA A 15 18.41 6.21 -10.04
N GLY A 16 17.50 5.38 -10.53
CA GLY A 16 17.58 4.79 -11.85
C GLY A 16 17.75 3.27 -11.96
N GLU A 17 18.27 2.59 -10.96
CA GLU A 17 18.40 1.12 -11.04
C GLU A 17 17.47 0.42 -10.05
N PRO A 18 16.43 -0.29 -10.53
CA PRO A 18 15.65 -1.15 -9.65
C PRO A 18 16.54 -2.29 -9.13
N PRO A 19 16.34 -2.76 -7.91
CA PRO A 19 17.01 -3.94 -7.40
C PRO A 19 16.73 -5.11 -8.34
N ARG A 20 17.76 -5.89 -8.68
CA ARG A 20 17.55 -7.14 -9.43
C ARG A 20 16.81 -8.12 -8.55
N PRO A 21 15.73 -8.75 -9.02
CA PRO A 21 15.05 -9.79 -8.26
C PRO A 21 16.03 -10.94 -7.99
N GLU A 22 16.11 -11.38 -6.76
CA GLU A 22 16.92 -12.57 -6.39
C GLU A 22 16.29 -13.87 -6.91
N SER A 23 15.01 -13.84 -7.30
CA SER A 23 14.27 -14.97 -7.86
C SER A 23 13.88 -14.70 -9.30
N GLN A 24 14.20 -15.64 -10.20
CA GLN A 24 13.77 -15.58 -11.61
C GLN A 24 12.25 -15.72 -11.82
N ALA A 25 11.48 -16.03 -10.77
CA ALA A 25 10.04 -16.28 -10.84
C ALA A 25 9.18 -15.02 -10.61
N ALA A 26 9.73 -13.90 -10.10
CA ALA A 26 8.96 -12.70 -9.80
C ALA A 26 9.15 -11.63 -10.89
N HIS A 27 8.03 -11.13 -11.42
CA HIS A 27 8.02 -9.96 -12.28
C HIS A 27 8.16 -8.68 -11.44
N VAL A 28 9.19 -7.85 -11.72
CA VAL A 28 9.41 -6.57 -11.04
C VAL A 28 8.69 -5.46 -11.79
N ILE A 29 7.78 -4.80 -11.10
CA ILE A 29 7.06 -3.62 -11.56
C ILE A 29 7.74 -2.38 -10.99
N ILE A 30 8.10 -1.45 -11.86
CA ILE A 30 8.73 -0.18 -11.47
C ILE A 30 7.66 0.90 -11.40
N SER A 31 7.37 1.38 -10.19
CA SER A 31 6.41 2.48 -9.99
C SER A 31 6.83 3.72 -10.78
N PRO A 32 5.92 4.35 -11.53
CA PRO A 32 6.23 5.52 -12.36
C PRO A 32 6.87 6.68 -11.59
N ASP A 33 6.50 6.88 -10.34
CA ASP A 33 7.03 7.96 -9.52
C ASP A 33 8.54 7.83 -9.24
N THR A 34 9.08 6.59 -9.26
CA THR A 34 10.53 6.36 -9.13
C THR A 34 11.35 6.83 -10.35
N ARG A 35 10.67 7.14 -11.46
CA ARG A 35 11.30 7.64 -12.70
C ARG A 35 11.25 9.16 -12.83
N ARG A 36 10.67 9.87 -11.85
CA ARG A 36 10.66 11.33 -11.83
C ARG A 36 12.08 11.86 -11.59
N GLU A 37 12.41 13.01 -12.15
CA GLU A 37 13.65 13.71 -11.91
C GLU A 37 13.77 14.07 -10.42
N ASP A 38 12.73 14.68 -9.83
CA ASP A 38 12.59 14.82 -8.39
C ASP A 38 11.60 13.76 -7.86
N ARG A 39 12.10 12.86 -7.02
CA ARG A 39 11.33 11.77 -6.41
C ARG A 39 10.76 12.16 -5.04
N ILE A 40 10.96 13.39 -4.61
CA ILE A 40 10.45 13.93 -3.35
C ILE A 40 9.27 14.85 -3.64
N PRO A 41 8.04 14.49 -3.31
CA PRO A 41 6.89 15.37 -3.45
C PRO A 41 7.04 16.68 -2.65
N PRO A 42 6.33 17.75 -3.03
CA PRO A 42 6.36 19.02 -2.30
C PRO A 42 6.11 18.81 -0.80
N GLY A 43 6.81 19.59 0.03
CA GLY A 43 6.66 19.55 1.49
C GLY A 43 7.12 18.26 2.18
N GLN A 44 7.86 17.38 1.48
CA GLN A 44 8.41 16.14 2.02
C GLN A 44 9.90 16.25 2.29
N SER A 45 10.40 15.43 3.23
CA SER A 45 11.82 15.24 3.49
C SER A 45 12.21 13.77 3.38
N ARG A 46 13.39 13.50 2.83
CA ARG A 46 13.90 12.12 2.70
C ARG A 46 14.25 11.51 4.04
N THR A 47 14.00 10.22 4.19
CA THR A 47 14.47 9.42 5.32
C THR A 47 14.88 8.03 4.86
N ARG A 48 15.92 7.47 5.48
CA ARG A 48 16.28 6.04 5.35
C ARG A 48 15.48 5.17 6.31
N ARG A 49 15.00 5.78 7.40
CA ARG A 49 14.18 5.08 8.38
C ARG A 49 12.78 4.87 7.84
N TRP A 50 12.17 3.81 8.30
CA TRP A 50 10.75 3.59 8.09
C TRP A 50 10.02 3.82 9.43
N PRO A 51 9.52 5.03 9.71
CA PRO A 51 8.82 5.31 10.94
C PRO A 51 7.57 4.45 11.11
N VAL A 52 7.34 3.97 12.32
CA VAL A 52 6.11 3.24 12.69
C VAL A 52 5.08 4.24 13.17
N LEU A 53 3.96 4.31 12.47
CA LEU A 53 2.82 5.16 12.79
C LEU A 53 1.53 4.35 12.62
N ASP A 54 0.66 4.42 13.59
CA ASP A 54 -0.66 3.80 13.58
C ASP A 54 -1.62 4.55 14.52
N ALA A 55 -2.91 4.22 14.46
CA ALA A 55 -3.95 4.88 15.24
C ALA A 55 -4.13 4.29 16.64
N SER A 56 -3.92 2.97 16.79
CA SER A 56 -4.31 2.22 18.00
C SER A 56 -3.30 1.17 18.44
N GLY A 57 -2.14 1.12 17.78
CA GLY A 57 -1.13 0.08 18.03
C GLY A 57 -1.38 -1.22 17.26
N PRO A 58 -0.38 -2.10 17.17
CA PRO A 58 -0.49 -3.33 16.42
C PRO A 58 -1.56 -4.27 17.00
N PRO A 59 -2.47 -4.81 16.17
CA PRO A 59 -3.45 -5.80 16.64
C PRO A 59 -2.78 -7.15 16.95
N ARG A 60 -3.44 -7.95 17.76
CA ARG A 60 -3.06 -9.35 17.96
C ARG A 60 -3.70 -10.20 16.87
N ILE A 61 -2.90 -10.71 15.95
CA ILE A 61 -3.37 -11.51 14.82
C ILE A 61 -2.84 -12.94 14.97
N ALA A 62 -3.75 -13.88 15.17
CA ALA A 62 -3.43 -15.30 15.08
C ALA A 62 -3.34 -15.70 13.60
N LEU A 63 -2.16 -16.07 13.12
CA LEU A 63 -1.91 -16.30 11.69
C LEU A 63 -2.76 -17.43 11.12
N GLU A 64 -3.07 -18.44 11.90
CA GLU A 64 -3.95 -19.54 11.54
C GLU A 64 -5.41 -19.10 11.26
N ASN A 65 -5.83 -17.99 11.87
CA ASN A 65 -7.16 -17.41 11.71
C ASN A 65 -7.16 -16.23 10.72
N TRP A 66 -5.99 -15.82 10.23
CA TRP A 66 -5.94 -14.70 9.29
C TRP A 66 -6.68 -15.04 8.00
N ARG A 67 -7.52 -14.10 7.55
CA ARG A 67 -8.26 -14.19 6.29
C ARG A 67 -8.24 -12.85 5.58
N LEU A 68 -8.25 -12.90 4.26
CA LEU A 68 -8.56 -11.77 3.40
C LEU A 68 -9.90 -12.02 2.73
N GLU A 69 -10.84 -11.12 2.89
CA GLU A 69 -12.16 -11.18 2.25
C GLU A 69 -12.25 -10.17 1.10
N LEU A 70 -12.81 -10.60 -0.04
CA LEU A 70 -13.17 -9.74 -1.16
C LEU A 70 -14.67 -9.72 -1.29
N THR A 71 -15.30 -8.55 -1.09
CA THR A 71 -16.76 -8.41 -0.91
C THR A 71 -17.32 -7.17 -1.64
N GLY A 72 -18.61 -6.91 -1.48
CA GLY A 72 -19.29 -5.74 -2.07
C GLY A 72 -19.71 -5.99 -3.52
N LEU A 73 -19.44 -5.05 -4.41
CA LEU A 73 -19.79 -5.14 -5.83
C LEU A 73 -18.84 -6.09 -6.58
N VAL A 74 -18.97 -7.38 -6.30
CA VAL A 74 -18.25 -8.47 -6.95
C VAL A 74 -19.26 -9.53 -7.42
N GLU A 75 -18.90 -10.33 -8.43
CA GLU A 75 -19.72 -11.48 -8.83
C GLU A 75 -19.46 -12.68 -7.95
N GLU A 76 -18.19 -12.86 -7.54
CA GLU A 76 -17.73 -13.99 -6.74
C GLU A 76 -17.04 -13.47 -5.47
N PRO A 77 -17.75 -13.35 -4.33
CA PRO A 77 -17.10 -13.07 -3.05
C PRO A 77 -16.07 -14.16 -2.74
N LEU A 78 -14.87 -13.77 -2.36
CA LEU A 78 -13.75 -14.67 -2.09
C LEU A 78 -13.20 -14.46 -0.68
N SER A 79 -12.68 -15.55 -0.10
CA SER A 79 -11.94 -15.53 1.14
C SER A 79 -10.67 -16.35 0.97
N PHE A 80 -9.52 -15.78 1.36
CA PHE A 80 -8.20 -16.41 1.29
C PHE A 80 -7.61 -16.58 2.67
N THR A 81 -7.08 -17.75 2.96
CA THR A 81 -6.08 -17.93 4.02
C THR A 81 -4.76 -17.25 3.61
N LEU A 82 -3.84 -17.07 4.55
CA LEU A 82 -2.52 -16.53 4.23
C LEU A 82 -1.75 -17.40 3.24
N ALA A 83 -1.88 -18.73 3.36
CA ALA A 83 -1.23 -19.69 2.47
C ALA A 83 -1.81 -19.63 1.06
N GLU A 84 -3.14 -19.58 0.92
CA GLU A 84 -3.81 -19.43 -0.37
C GLU A 84 -3.46 -18.12 -1.05
N LEU A 85 -3.45 -16.99 -0.30
CA LEU A 85 -3.04 -15.71 -0.85
C LEU A 85 -1.61 -15.75 -1.39
N LYS A 86 -0.67 -16.35 -0.64
CA LYS A 86 0.73 -16.48 -1.05
C LYS A 86 0.96 -17.46 -2.21
N SER A 87 0.00 -18.33 -2.51
CA SER A 87 0.06 -19.24 -3.66
C SER A 87 -0.35 -18.58 -4.98
N LEU A 88 -0.94 -17.38 -4.94
CA LEU A 88 -1.29 -16.61 -6.13
C LEU A 88 -0.04 -16.11 -6.88
N PRO A 89 -0.19 -15.72 -8.17
CA PRO A 89 0.92 -15.14 -8.92
C PRO A 89 1.55 -13.97 -8.19
N GLN A 90 2.83 -14.12 -7.83
CA GLN A 90 3.57 -13.12 -7.06
C GLN A 90 4.15 -12.06 -7.98
N VAL A 91 4.20 -10.83 -7.46
CA VAL A 91 4.89 -9.70 -8.10
C VAL A 91 5.83 -9.05 -7.11
N GLN A 92 6.87 -8.42 -7.66
CA GLN A 92 7.67 -7.46 -6.91
C GLN A 92 7.39 -6.05 -7.45
N VAL A 93 7.25 -5.09 -6.54
CA VAL A 93 7.06 -3.68 -6.89
C VAL A 93 8.15 -2.85 -6.26
N PHE A 94 8.90 -2.14 -7.10
CA PHE A 94 9.87 -1.14 -6.66
C PHE A 94 9.23 0.24 -6.67
N SER A 95 9.12 0.87 -5.50
CA SER A 95 8.41 2.15 -5.35
C SER A 95 9.00 3.04 -4.27
N ASP A 96 8.60 4.31 -4.30
CA ASP A 96 8.78 5.26 -3.20
C ASP A 96 7.57 5.21 -2.28
N PHE A 97 7.73 5.67 -1.04
CA PHE A 97 6.69 5.64 -0.03
C PHE A 97 6.66 6.98 0.71
N HIS A 98 5.52 7.69 0.62
CA HIS A 98 5.36 9.05 1.10
C HIS A 98 4.33 9.12 2.22
N CYS A 99 4.71 9.66 3.39
CA CYS A 99 3.78 9.80 4.51
C CYS A 99 3.26 11.24 4.63
N VAL A 100 1.99 11.38 5.02
CA VAL A 100 1.37 12.68 5.30
C VAL A 100 2.14 13.48 6.36
N THR A 101 2.86 12.80 7.26
CA THR A 101 3.74 13.40 8.29
C THR A 101 5.08 13.89 7.74
N LYS A 102 5.12 14.15 6.43
CA LYS A 102 6.19 14.85 5.71
C LYS A 102 7.51 14.09 5.54
N TRP A 103 7.52 12.78 5.61
CA TRP A 103 8.69 12.00 5.24
C TRP A 103 8.45 11.13 4.00
N SER A 104 9.53 10.90 3.25
CA SER A 104 9.57 10.03 2.08
C SER A 104 10.71 9.04 2.20
N ARG A 105 10.40 7.74 2.09
CA ARG A 105 11.38 6.67 1.96
C ARG A 105 11.43 6.22 0.51
N LEU A 106 12.61 6.37 -0.10
CA LEU A 106 12.80 6.01 -1.50
C LEU A 106 13.29 4.57 -1.64
N GLY A 107 12.95 3.95 -2.78
CA GLY A 107 13.50 2.67 -3.19
C GLY A 107 13.10 1.50 -2.30
N ASN A 108 11.81 1.29 -2.13
CA ASN A 108 11.26 0.13 -1.41
C ASN A 108 10.96 -0.99 -2.40
N LEU A 109 11.41 -2.21 -2.11
CA LEU A 109 11.03 -3.41 -2.85
C LEU A 109 9.99 -4.19 -2.05
N TRP A 110 8.78 -4.27 -2.58
CA TRP A 110 7.66 -5.00 -1.99
C TRP A 110 7.44 -6.32 -2.72
N THR A 111 7.21 -7.40 -1.98
CA THR A 111 6.80 -8.70 -2.54
C THR A 111 5.38 -9.01 -2.11
N GLY A 112 4.54 -9.39 -3.06
CA GLY A 112 3.13 -9.66 -2.78
C GLY A 112 2.34 -10.13 -3.98
N VAL A 113 1.02 -9.90 -3.97
CA VAL A 113 0.09 -10.14 -5.06
C VAL A 113 -0.50 -8.82 -5.55
N ALA A 114 -0.55 -8.60 -6.87
CA ALA A 114 -1.14 -7.41 -7.46
C ALA A 114 -2.62 -7.29 -7.12
N THR A 115 -3.08 -6.10 -6.74
CA THR A 115 -4.50 -5.87 -6.41
C THR A 115 -5.43 -6.13 -7.59
N ARG A 116 -4.96 -5.87 -8.83
CA ARG A 116 -5.69 -6.19 -10.06
C ARG A 116 -5.94 -7.69 -10.25
N GLU A 117 -5.02 -8.56 -9.80
CA GLU A 117 -5.21 -10.02 -9.80
C GLU A 117 -6.38 -10.42 -8.90
N LEU A 118 -6.46 -9.82 -7.72
CA LEU A 118 -7.56 -10.07 -6.77
C LEU A 118 -8.90 -9.58 -7.32
N ALA A 119 -8.94 -8.36 -7.89
CA ALA A 119 -10.14 -7.80 -8.51
C ALA A 119 -10.64 -8.65 -9.70
N SER A 120 -9.71 -9.20 -10.50
CA SER A 120 -10.03 -10.11 -11.60
C SER A 120 -10.64 -11.41 -11.10
N ARG A 121 -10.09 -12.00 -10.02
CA ARG A 121 -10.57 -13.27 -9.46
C ARG A 121 -11.96 -13.17 -8.86
N CYS A 122 -12.25 -12.09 -8.11
CA CYS A 122 -13.60 -11.89 -7.56
C CYS A 122 -14.58 -11.31 -8.58
N ARG A 123 -14.14 -11.06 -9.82
CA ARG A 123 -14.92 -10.46 -10.88
C ARG A 123 -15.62 -9.17 -10.40
N ALA A 124 -14.80 -8.16 -10.07
CA ALA A 124 -15.31 -6.86 -9.65
C ALA A 124 -16.29 -6.31 -10.71
N ARG A 125 -17.49 -5.92 -10.29
CA ARG A 125 -18.57 -5.49 -11.18
C ARG A 125 -18.26 -4.14 -11.82
N PRO A 126 -18.74 -3.88 -13.05
CA PRO A 126 -18.49 -2.61 -13.74
C PRO A 126 -18.99 -1.37 -13.00
N GLU A 127 -19.94 -1.53 -12.07
CA GLU A 127 -20.49 -0.45 -11.26
C GLU A 127 -19.58 -0.04 -10.10
N ALA A 128 -18.60 -0.86 -9.74
CA ALA A 128 -17.63 -0.50 -8.73
C ALA A 128 -16.79 0.70 -9.20
N ARG A 129 -16.68 1.70 -8.35
CA ARG A 129 -15.88 2.92 -8.57
C ARG A 129 -14.84 3.14 -7.49
N PHE A 130 -15.04 2.53 -6.34
CA PHE A 130 -14.22 2.67 -5.15
C PHE A 130 -14.00 1.33 -4.49
N VAL A 131 -13.00 1.27 -3.62
CA VAL A 131 -12.83 0.20 -2.65
C VAL A 131 -12.69 0.79 -1.26
N LEU A 132 -13.18 0.07 -0.25
CA LEU A 132 -12.90 0.31 1.16
C LEU A 132 -11.99 -0.82 1.65
N ALA A 133 -10.79 -0.47 2.06
CA ALA A 133 -9.85 -1.40 2.66
C ALA A 133 -10.09 -1.45 4.18
N HIS A 134 -10.31 -2.66 4.71
CA HIS A 134 -10.57 -2.91 6.13
C HIS A 134 -9.35 -3.56 6.78
N ALA A 135 -8.97 -3.09 7.96
CA ALA A 135 -7.89 -3.66 8.75
C ALA A 135 -8.39 -4.54 9.91
N TYR A 136 -7.50 -5.34 10.49
CA TYR A 136 -7.73 -6.04 11.76
C TYR A 136 -7.69 -5.11 12.98
N ASP A 137 -7.41 -3.83 12.78
CA ASP A 137 -7.24 -2.81 13.80
C ASP A 137 -8.58 -2.13 14.13
N ASN A 138 -9.34 -2.67 15.07
CA ASN A 138 -10.54 -2.08 15.69
C ASN A 138 -11.53 -1.38 14.72
N GLY A 139 -11.71 -1.94 13.53
CA GLY A 139 -12.59 -1.38 12.51
C GLY A 139 -11.98 -0.25 11.69
N TRP A 140 -10.66 -0.04 11.77
CA TRP A 140 -9.97 0.94 10.93
C TRP A 140 -10.16 0.63 9.44
N THR A 141 -10.45 1.67 8.67
CA THR A 141 -10.67 1.58 7.21
C THR A 141 -10.01 2.75 6.49
N THR A 142 -9.81 2.60 5.18
CA THR A 142 -9.49 3.71 4.26
C THR A 142 -10.10 3.43 2.88
N ASN A 143 -10.60 4.48 2.25
CA ASN A 143 -11.13 4.44 0.90
C ASN A 143 -10.02 4.57 -0.15
N LEU A 144 -10.29 4.09 -1.36
CA LEU A 144 -9.51 4.34 -2.57
C LEU A 144 -10.44 4.45 -3.78
N PRO A 145 -10.18 5.38 -4.73
CA PRO A 145 -10.69 5.24 -6.08
C PRO A 145 -10.26 3.90 -6.68
N LEU A 146 -11.14 3.27 -7.45
CA LEU A 146 -10.88 1.94 -8.01
C LEU A 146 -9.65 1.93 -8.94
N ASP A 147 -9.43 2.99 -9.71
CA ASP A 147 -8.25 3.14 -10.58
C ASP A 147 -6.94 3.15 -9.80
N ALA A 148 -6.91 3.76 -8.61
CA ALA A 148 -5.76 3.73 -7.73
C ALA A 148 -5.51 2.32 -7.16
N PHE A 149 -6.57 1.58 -6.81
CA PHE A 149 -6.49 0.20 -6.37
C PHE A 149 -6.03 -0.75 -7.49
N LEU A 150 -6.47 -0.51 -8.74
CA LEU A 150 -6.12 -1.32 -9.91
C LEU A 150 -4.81 -0.88 -10.57
N ALA A 151 -4.13 0.13 -10.05
CA ALA A 151 -2.86 0.59 -10.60
C ALA A 151 -1.85 -0.58 -10.70
N GLU A 152 -1.00 -0.53 -11.72
CA GLU A 152 -0.03 -1.62 -12.00
C GLU A 152 0.92 -1.91 -10.84
N ASP A 153 1.21 -0.86 -10.03
CA ASP A 153 2.13 -0.87 -8.90
C ASP A 153 1.43 -1.01 -7.53
N ALA A 154 0.10 -1.24 -7.51
CA ALA A 154 -0.64 -1.52 -6.29
C ALA A 154 -0.65 -3.02 -5.98
N LEU A 155 -0.39 -3.39 -4.71
CA LEU A 155 -0.32 -4.79 -4.30
C LEU A 155 -0.72 -4.98 -2.83
N LEU A 156 -1.07 -6.23 -2.48
CA LEU A 156 -1.05 -6.70 -1.10
C LEU A 156 0.32 -7.33 -0.84
N ALA A 157 1.12 -6.68 0.01
CA ALA A 157 2.49 -7.07 0.30
C ALA A 157 2.60 -7.85 1.62
N TRP A 158 3.47 -8.84 1.66
CA TRP A 158 3.87 -9.60 2.87
C TRP A 158 5.37 -9.54 3.15
N GLU A 159 6.18 -8.98 2.21
CA GLU A 159 7.60 -8.72 2.42
C GLU A 159 7.97 -7.31 1.98
N HIS A 160 9.02 -6.79 2.60
CA HIS A 160 9.65 -5.53 2.26
C HIS A 160 11.16 -5.70 2.27
N ASP A 161 11.81 -5.32 1.16
CA ASP A 161 13.27 -5.44 1.00
C ASP A 161 13.81 -6.88 1.25
N GLY A 162 13.02 -7.91 0.83
CA GLY A 162 13.38 -9.32 0.94
C GLY A 162 13.18 -9.93 2.32
N VAL A 163 12.54 -9.21 3.27
CA VAL A 163 12.22 -9.75 4.60
C VAL A 163 10.72 -9.69 4.88
N PRO A 164 10.13 -10.67 5.59
CA PRO A 164 8.74 -10.64 5.99
C PRO A 164 8.41 -9.34 6.75
N LEU A 165 7.22 -8.79 6.51
CA LEU A 165 6.74 -7.61 7.21
C LEU A 165 6.59 -7.88 8.71
N SER A 166 7.18 -7.01 9.54
CA SER A 166 6.91 -7.01 10.97
C SER A 166 5.48 -6.58 11.27
N ILE A 167 4.97 -6.95 12.45
CA ILE A 167 3.61 -6.57 12.84
C ILE A 167 3.46 -5.03 12.89
N GLU A 168 4.46 -4.30 13.34
CA GLU A 168 4.44 -2.83 13.43
C GLU A 168 4.35 -2.17 12.04
N HIS A 169 4.88 -2.82 11.01
CA HIS A 169 4.82 -2.37 9.63
C HIS A 169 3.64 -2.95 8.83
N GLY A 170 2.70 -3.63 9.51
CA GLY A 170 1.44 -4.07 8.92
C GLY A 170 1.39 -5.55 8.51
N GLY A 171 2.35 -6.35 8.98
CA GLY A 171 2.32 -7.81 8.78
C GLY A 171 1.10 -8.48 9.43
N PRO A 172 0.67 -9.67 8.97
CA PRO A 172 1.33 -10.48 7.93
C PRO A 172 1.15 -9.97 6.50
N VAL A 173 0.13 -9.13 6.23
CA VAL A 173 -0.16 -8.56 4.91
C VAL A 173 -0.65 -7.13 5.06
N ARG A 174 -0.15 -6.25 4.20
CA ARG A 174 -0.61 -4.88 4.09
C ARG A 174 -0.92 -4.50 2.64
N LEU A 175 -1.78 -3.52 2.46
CA LEU A 175 -1.97 -2.85 1.18
C LEU A 175 -0.81 -1.86 0.94
N ILE A 176 -0.34 -1.78 -0.29
CA ILE A 176 0.60 -0.77 -0.80
C ILE A 176 0.01 -0.12 -2.03
N VAL A 177 -0.16 1.19 -2.00
CA VAL A 177 -0.60 2.04 -3.11
C VAL A 177 0.41 3.19 -3.27
N PRO A 178 1.50 3.00 -4.03
CA PRO A 178 2.65 3.92 -4.03
C PRO A 178 2.29 5.36 -4.41
N ARG A 179 1.32 5.53 -5.30
CA ARG A 179 0.87 6.84 -5.81
C ARG A 179 -0.02 7.62 -4.84
N ARG A 180 -0.14 7.16 -3.60
CA ARG A 180 -0.92 7.81 -2.56
C ARG A 180 -0.10 7.94 -1.29
N TYR A 181 -0.46 8.90 -0.46
CA TYR A 181 0.12 8.96 0.88
C TYR A 181 -0.09 7.66 1.65
N ALA A 182 0.87 7.33 2.51
CA ALA A 182 0.99 6.05 3.20
C ALA A 182 -0.24 5.61 4.02
N TRP A 183 -1.12 6.52 4.45
CA TRP A 183 -2.35 6.11 5.15
C TRP A 183 -3.33 5.38 4.24
N LYS A 184 -3.25 5.57 2.89
CA LYS A 184 -4.01 4.81 1.91
C LYS A 184 -3.52 3.37 1.73
N SER A 185 -2.33 3.08 2.26
CA SER A 185 -1.69 1.75 2.26
C SER A 185 -1.98 1.04 3.58
N ALA A 186 -3.21 0.54 3.74
CA ALA A 186 -3.72 -0.07 4.97
C ALA A 186 -2.79 -1.17 5.52
N LYS A 187 -2.41 -1.07 6.79
CA LYS A 187 -1.75 -2.14 7.55
C LYS A 187 -2.77 -3.23 7.91
N TRP A 188 -2.29 -4.43 8.21
CA TRP A 188 -3.10 -5.52 8.79
C TRP A 188 -4.39 -5.79 8.03
N ILE A 189 -4.31 -5.84 6.71
CA ILE A 189 -5.48 -5.96 5.84
C ILE A 189 -6.27 -7.23 6.13
N ARG A 190 -7.61 -7.12 6.22
CA ARG A 190 -8.55 -8.24 6.40
C ARG A 190 -9.63 -8.33 5.34
N ALA A 191 -10.00 -7.19 4.71
CA ALA A 191 -10.99 -7.21 3.64
C ALA A 191 -10.81 -6.05 2.67
N ILE A 192 -11.23 -6.27 1.43
CA ILE A 192 -11.45 -5.26 0.40
C ILE A 192 -12.91 -5.32 0.00
N GLU A 193 -13.64 -4.24 0.20
CA GLU A 193 -15.03 -4.08 -0.17
C GLU A 193 -15.15 -3.18 -1.39
N PHE A 194 -15.72 -3.70 -2.49
CA PHE A 194 -15.93 -2.94 -3.72
C PHE A 194 -17.24 -2.15 -3.65
N LEU A 195 -17.18 -0.84 -3.94
CA LEU A 195 -18.28 0.10 -3.73
C LEU A 195 -18.59 0.92 -5.00
N ARG A 196 -19.85 1.35 -5.13
CA ARG A 196 -20.27 2.30 -6.17
C ARG A 196 -19.92 3.73 -5.78
N GLU A 197 -20.16 4.08 -4.53
CA GLU A 197 -19.97 5.42 -3.98
C GLU A 197 -18.77 5.43 -3.04
N ASP A 198 -18.11 6.58 -2.96
CA ASP A 198 -16.99 6.75 -2.04
C ASP A 198 -17.48 6.75 -0.59
N LYS A 199 -16.73 6.07 0.26
CA LYS A 199 -17.02 5.98 1.69
C LYS A 199 -15.76 6.30 2.47
N ALA A 200 -15.76 7.42 3.16
CA ALA A 200 -14.64 7.83 4.00
C ALA A 200 -14.26 6.74 5.00
N GLY A 201 -12.97 6.58 5.24
CA GLY A 201 -12.43 5.74 6.27
C GLY A 201 -12.01 6.53 7.51
N TYR A 202 -11.23 5.90 8.39
CA TYR A 202 -10.88 6.45 9.71
C TYR A 202 -10.22 7.83 9.66
N TRP A 203 -9.17 7.99 8.83
CA TRP A 203 -8.48 9.27 8.72
C TRP A 203 -9.25 10.29 7.89
N GLU A 204 -9.95 9.84 6.87
CA GLU A 204 -10.79 10.69 6.01
C GLU A 204 -11.96 11.28 6.82
N ASP A 205 -12.57 10.53 7.74
CA ASP A 205 -13.55 11.05 8.69
C ASP A 205 -12.92 12.04 9.66
N GLY A 206 -11.66 11.86 10.01
CA GLY A 206 -10.84 12.79 10.76
C GLY A 206 -10.39 14.05 9.98
N GLY A 207 -10.84 14.23 8.73
CA GLY A 207 -10.54 15.41 7.92
C GLY A 207 -9.37 15.26 6.94
N TYR A 208 -8.81 14.05 6.76
CA TYR A 208 -7.81 13.81 5.73
C TYR A 208 -8.46 13.79 4.34
N HIS A 209 -7.65 14.04 3.31
CA HIS A 209 -8.13 14.11 1.93
C HIS A 209 -8.60 12.74 1.42
N LEU A 210 -9.72 12.70 0.68
CA LEU A 210 -10.29 11.45 0.17
C LEU A 210 -9.36 10.72 -0.81
N ASN A 211 -8.64 11.45 -1.67
CA ASN A 211 -7.75 10.86 -2.68
C ASN A 211 -6.29 10.70 -2.18
N GLY A 212 -5.71 11.71 -1.51
CA GLY A 212 -4.40 11.61 -0.87
C GLY A 212 -3.21 11.54 -1.83
N ASP A 213 -3.21 12.34 -2.90
CA ASP A 213 -2.09 12.43 -3.85
C ASP A 213 -0.94 13.25 -3.26
N PRO A 214 0.28 12.66 -3.07
CA PRO A 214 1.41 13.37 -2.50
C PRO A 214 1.96 14.48 -3.40
N TRP A 215 1.85 14.34 -4.73
CA TRP A 215 2.35 15.32 -5.69
C TRP A 215 1.49 16.57 -5.79
N ARG A 216 0.22 16.46 -5.35
CA ARG A 216 -0.73 17.56 -5.23
C ARG A 216 -0.87 18.07 -3.80
N GLU A 217 -0.04 17.59 -2.87
CA GLU A 217 -0.12 17.86 -1.43
C GLU A 217 -1.50 17.64 -0.80
N GLN A 218 -2.27 16.70 -1.32
CA GLN A 218 -3.61 16.36 -0.83
C GLN A 218 -3.55 15.68 0.55
N ARG A 219 -3.24 16.47 1.59
CA ARG A 219 -3.13 15.99 2.98
C ARG A 219 -4.47 16.01 3.70
N PHE A 220 -5.22 17.12 3.56
CA PHE A 220 -6.47 17.36 4.25
C PHE A 220 -7.56 17.78 3.25
N ARG A 221 -8.86 17.64 3.63
CA ARG A 221 -10.00 18.03 2.78
C ARG A 221 -9.98 19.51 2.37
N ARG A 222 -9.40 20.37 3.19
CA ARG A 222 -9.23 21.81 2.88
C ARG A 222 -8.20 22.11 1.79
N ASP A 223 -7.47 21.09 1.36
CA ASP A 223 -6.43 21.21 0.32
C ASP A 223 -7.02 20.89 -1.09
N GLU A 224 -8.37 20.88 -1.22
CA GLU A 224 -9.10 20.68 -2.47
C GLU A 224 -9.16 21.94 -3.33
#